data_0d55f6d9fbd5e20a8554d04f5ea12010
#
_entry.id   0d55f6d9fbd5e20a8554d04f5ea12010
#
_cell.length_a   1.000
_cell.length_b   1.000
_cell.length_c   1.000
_cell.angle_alpha   90.00
_cell.angle_beta   90.00
_cell.angle_gamma   90.00
#
_symmetry.space_group_name_H-M   'P 1'
#
loop_
_entity.id
_entity.type
_entity.pdbx_description
1 polymer ?
#
loop_
_entity_poly.entity_id
_entity_poly.type
_entity_poly.pdbx_seq_one_letter_code
_entity_poly.pdbx_strand_id
1 'polypeptide(L)'
;MADRREQDEQREKQIHELQTQISFLEEEVGLLRRRLTNAPRQVQLLEEKLVETREGLARATGQNQKLADALRDEKQRIESLADEVEKLSQPPATFGVFIGSNDDGSVDVVTAGRKMRVMPGPDLDADKLRSGAQVILNDALNVVEILDPDGAGQVVKVKDRLGPDRAVVLSRGDEEHVAYLAGSLLGATVRAGDPVLYDSRSGVATELLPREEVEELVLEEIPDITYEDIGGLEGQIEAIRDAVELPFLYAELFHEHELEAPKGVLLYGPPGCGKTLIAKAVAKSLADKVRERTGREDARSYFLNVKGPELLNKYVGETERQIREIFQRAKERSEEGLPVIVFFDEMDSIFRTRGTGISSDVESTIVPQLLSELDGVETLKNVIVIGASNREDLIDPAILRPGRLDVKIKIERPNADQAKDVMSKYLHPVVPIHPDEVERHSGDVQVAVARMIERTIEQMYEPSERNRFLEVTYASGDKEILYFKDFNSGAMIENIVRRAKKDAIKRFLSTGEKGIKTDDLLTAIRDEFKENEDLPNTTNPDDWARISGKKGERIVYVRTLLGDEGDGRQVERVSPGQYL
;
A
#
# COMPACT_ATOMS: atom_id res chain seq x y z
N MET A 1 55.64 30.68 59.15
CA MET A 1 54.49 31.17 59.98
C MET A 1 53.58 32.18 59.21
N ALA A 2 54.08 32.83 58.18
CA ALA A 2 53.28 33.75 57.37
C ALA A 2 52.21 33.00 56.49
N ASP A 3 52.62 31.89 55.93
CA ASP A 3 51.79 31.13 54.98
C ASP A 3 50.54 30.45 55.60
N ARG A 4 50.59 30.17 56.90
CA ARG A 4 49.43 29.65 57.63
C ARG A 4 48.37 30.72 57.96
N ARG A 5 48.78 31.98 58.13
CA ARG A 5 47.86 33.05 58.41
C ARG A 5 47.06 33.50 57.19
N GLU A 6 47.66 33.46 56.01
CA GLU A 6 46.98 33.75 54.77
C GLU A 6 45.92 32.71 54.41
N GLN A 7 46.21 31.43 54.68
CA GLN A 7 45.24 30.36 54.48
C GLN A 7 44.06 30.39 55.44
N ASP A 8 44.29 30.83 56.67
CA ASP A 8 43.23 30.96 57.67
C ASP A 8 42.33 32.20 57.37
N GLU A 9 42.88 33.30 56.90
CA GLU A 9 42.10 34.48 56.46
C GLU A 9 41.28 34.21 55.19
N GLN A 10 41.81 33.41 54.27
CA GLN A 10 41.04 32.98 53.09
C GLN A 10 39.88 32.02 53.46
N ARG A 11 40.11 31.14 54.43
CA ARG A 11 39.03 30.28 54.95
C ARG A 11 37.96 31.08 55.70
N GLU A 12 38.33 32.04 56.50
CA GLU A 12 37.35 32.90 57.18
C GLU A 12 36.51 33.74 56.20
N LYS A 13 37.13 34.27 55.15
CA LYS A 13 36.36 34.92 54.06
C LYS A 13 35.40 33.99 53.36
N GLN A 14 35.84 32.77 53.02
CA GLN A 14 34.94 31.79 52.42
C GLN A 14 33.81 31.36 53.35
N ILE A 15 34.10 31.24 54.66
CA ILE A 15 33.06 30.92 55.65
C ILE A 15 32.03 32.04 55.73
N HIS A 16 32.51 33.30 55.74
CA HIS A 16 31.61 34.45 55.78
C HIS A 16 30.77 34.62 54.53
N GLU A 17 31.33 34.31 53.37
CA GLU A 17 30.60 34.35 52.10
C GLU A 17 29.54 33.24 52.02
N LEU A 18 29.88 32.03 52.49
CA LEU A 18 28.93 30.92 52.61
C LEU A 18 27.82 31.20 53.63
N GLN A 19 28.17 31.82 54.76
CA GLN A 19 27.17 32.22 55.74
C GLN A 19 26.18 33.26 55.20
N THR A 20 26.66 34.22 54.39
CA THR A 20 25.82 35.20 53.72
C THR A 20 24.90 34.53 52.67
N GLN A 21 25.41 33.58 51.92
CA GLN A 21 24.63 32.79 50.96
C GLN A 21 23.56 31.94 51.69
N ILE A 22 23.91 31.32 52.79
CA ILE A 22 22.97 30.53 53.60
C ILE A 22 21.83 31.45 54.12
N SER A 23 22.16 32.62 54.69
CA SER A 23 21.15 33.57 55.15
C SER A 23 20.22 34.05 54.07
N PHE A 24 20.74 34.30 52.85
CA PHE A 24 19.94 34.66 51.68
C PHE A 24 19.00 33.53 51.25
N LEU A 25 19.54 32.32 51.20
CA LEU A 25 18.75 31.13 50.85
C LEU A 25 17.68 30.81 51.90
N GLU A 26 17.99 31.04 53.20
CA GLU A 26 17.01 30.85 54.29
C GLU A 26 15.86 31.87 54.18
N GLU A 27 16.17 33.09 53.79
CA GLU A 27 15.15 34.13 53.56
C GLU A 27 14.28 33.79 52.34
N GLU A 28 14.89 33.33 51.26
CA GLU A 28 14.21 32.88 50.05
C GLU A 28 13.31 31.66 50.31
N VAL A 29 13.83 30.69 51.06
CA VAL A 29 13.05 29.53 51.53
C VAL A 29 11.89 29.95 52.42
N GLY A 30 12.11 30.96 53.28
CA GLY A 30 11.06 31.54 54.10
C GLY A 30 9.94 32.20 53.27
N LEU A 31 10.30 32.93 52.22
CA LEU A 31 9.38 33.54 51.27
C LEU A 31 8.61 32.49 50.46
N LEU A 32 9.32 31.50 49.98
CA LEU A 32 8.72 30.39 49.24
C LEU A 32 7.76 29.57 50.10
N ARG A 33 8.10 29.30 51.36
CA ARG A 33 7.22 28.61 52.31
C ARG A 33 5.93 29.42 52.57
N ARG A 34 6.02 30.75 52.71
CA ARG A 34 4.82 31.59 52.86
C ARG A 34 3.94 31.57 51.60
N ARG A 35 4.54 31.59 50.41
CA ARG A 35 3.79 31.44 49.15
C ARG A 35 3.14 30.06 49.05
N LEU A 36 3.86 29.03 49.42
CA LEU A 36 3.35 27.65 49.41
C LEU A 36 2.20 27.43 50.40
N THR A 37 2.25 28.10 51.57
CA THR A 37 1.20 27.99 52.58
C THR A 37 -0.08 28.75 52.18
N ASN A 38 0.06 29.82 51.39
CA ASN A 38 -1.10 30.58 50.91
C ASN A 38 -1.67 30.08 49.59
N ALA A 39 -0.88 29.35 48.81
CA ALA A 39 -1.30 28.77 47.54
C ALA A 39 -2.55 27.86 47.64
N PRO A 40 -2.66 26.96 48.64
CA PRO A 40 -3.84 26.11 48.76
C PRO A 40 -5.14 26.89 48.95
N ARG A 41 -5.09 27.99 49.75
CA ARG A 41 -6.26 28.84 49.95
C ARG A 41 -6.69 29.56 48.68
N GLN A 42 -5.76 30.05 47.89
CA GLN A 42 -6.06 30.70 46.61
C GLN A 42 -6.59 29.70 45.58
N VAL A 43 -6.02 28.52 45.56
CA VAL A 43 -6.50 27.42 44.69
C VAL A 43 -7.93 27.06 45.08
N GLN A 44 -8.21 26.86 46.35
CA GLN A 44 -9.54 26.52 46.83
C GLN A 44 -10.60 27.57 46.46
N LEU A 45 -10.28 28.86 46.62
CA LEU A 45 -11.17 29.95 46.25
C LEU A 45 -11.40 30.08 44.75
N LEU A 46 -10.38 29.75 43.96
CA LEU A 46 -10.49 29.71 42.51
C LEU A 46 -11.30 28.48 42.05
N GLU A 47 -11.13 27.35 42.73
CA GLU A 47 -11.91 26.13 42.47
C GLU A 47 -13.40 26.35 42.78
N GLU A 48 -13.73 26.98 43.90
CA GLU A 48 -15.12 27.34 44.23
C GLU A 48 -15.75 28.27 43.19
N LYS A 49 -15.02 29.32 42.77
CA LYS A 49 -15.49 30.21 41.71
C LYS A 49 -15.63 29.50 40.37
N LEU A 50 -14.72 28.57 40.07
CA LEU A 50 -14.74 27.80 38.85
C LEU A 50 -15.94 26.85 38.80
N VAL A 51 -16.28 26.25 39.94
CA VAL A 51 -17.48 25.40 40.07
C VAL A 51 -18.74 26.24 39.89
N GLU A 52 -18.86 27.39 40.58
CA GLU A 52 -20.01 28.29 40.48
C GLU A 52 -20.22 28.80 39.04
N THR A 53 -19.12 29.19 38.39
CA THR A 53 -19.16 29.68 36.99
C THR A 53 -19.53 28.53 36.02
N ARG A 54 -19.00 27.31 36.24
CA ARG A 54 -19.38 26.11 35.46
C ARG A 54 -20.85 25.76 35.61
N GLU A 55 -21.38 25.84 36.84
CA GLU A 55 -22.80 25.59 37.07
C GLU A 55 -23.70 26.67 36.42
N GLY A 56 -23.27 27.92 36.47
CA GLY A 56 -23.93 29.03 35.79
C GLY A 56 -23.91 28.86 34.26
N LEU A 57 -22.76 28.52 33.73
CA LEU A 57 -22.60 28.22 32.30
C LEU A 57 -23.45 27.01 31.87
N ALA A 58 -23.42 25.94 32.66
CA ALA A 58 -24.22 24.73 32.34
C ALA A 58 -25.73 25.04 32.33
N ARG A 59 -26.20 25.85 33.27
CA ARG A 59 -27.61 26.30 33.29
C ARG A 59 -27.97 27.16 32.10
N ALA A 60 -27.12 28.15 31.78
CA ALA A 60 -27.31 29.04 30.62
C ALA A 60 -27.22 28.26 29.29
N THR A 61 -26.28 27.34 29.18
CA THR A 61 -26.14 26.46 28.00
C THR A 61 -27.36 25.55 27.83
N GLY A 62 -27.84 24.96 28.93
CA GLY A 62 -29.05 24.14 28.91
C GLY A 62 -30.32 24.94 28.56
N GLN A 63 -30.43 26.18 28.98
CA GLN A 63 -31.54 27.05 28.59
C GLN A 63 -31.44 27.45 27.10
N ASN A 64 -30.26 27.84 26.66
CA ASN A 64 -30.03 28.16 25.25
C ASN A 64 -30.29 26.95 24.33
N GLN A 65 -29.89 25.75 24.77
CA GLN A 65 -30.18 24.55 24.03
C GLN A 65 -31.68 24.31 23.88
N LYS A 66 -32.44 24.42 24.98
CA LYS A 66 -33.91 24.28 24.96
C LYS A 66 -34.60 25.31 24.07
N LEU A 67 -34.12 26.57 24.11
CA LEU A 67 -34.64 27.63 23.24
C LEU A 67 -34.29 27.37 21.76
N ALA A 68 -33.06 26.93 21.49
CA ALA A 68 -32.64 26.59 20.15
C ALA A 68 -33.43 25.39 19.58
N ASP A 69 -33.69 24.38 20.41
CA ASP A 69 -34.50 23.23 20.02
C ASP A 69 -35.95 23.63 19.76
N ALA A 70 -36.56 24.44 20.65
CA ALA A 70 -37.91 24.96 20.45
C ALA A 70 -38.07 25.83 19.19
N LEU A 71 -37.04 26.69 18.91
CA LEU A 71 -37.03 27.49 17.67
C LEU A 71 -36.86 26.61 16.42
N ARG A 72 -36.08 25.53 16.53
CA ARG A 72 -35.93 24.58 15.45
C ARG A 72 -37.20 23.82 15.15
N ASP A 73 -37.88 23.37 16.20
CA ASP A 73 -39.15 22.66 16.08
C ASP A 73 -40.27 23.57 15.46
N GLU A 74 -40.33 24.83 15.89
CA GLU A 74 -41.31 25.76 15.35
C GLU A 74 -41.02 26.15 13.90
N LYS A 75 -39.72 26.32 13.56
CA LYS A 75 -39.28 26.57 12.20
C LYS A 75 -39.62 25.37 11.29
N GLN A 76 -39.36 24.15 11.74
CA GLN A 76 -39.74 22.95 11.01
C GLN A 76 -41.25 22.84 10.81
N ARG A 77 -42.03 23.24 11.82
CA ARG A 77 -43.49 23.24 11.73
C ARG A 77 -44.01 24.24 10.69
N ILE A 78 -43.42 25.43 10.64
CA ILE A 78 -43.76 26.45 9.64
C ILE A 78 -43.35 25.97 8.25
N GLU A 79 -42.18 25.44 8.08
CA GLU A 79 -41.71 24.88 6.80
C GLU A 79 -42.59 23.70 6.35
N SER A 80 -42.93 22.79 7.27
CA SER A 80 -43.84 21.68 6.92
C SER A 80 -45.26 22.10 6.52
N LEU A 81 -45.78 23.12 7.20
CA LEU A 81 -47.10 23.67 6.84
C LEU A 81 -47.07 24.45 5.52
N ALA A 82 -45.99 25.16 5.24
CA ALA A 82 -45.77 25.84 3.96
C ALA A 82 -45.68 24.83 2.81
N ASP A 83 -44.86 23.77 3.01
CA ASP A 83 -44.75 22.66 2.04
C ASP A 83 -46.07 21.91 1.84
N GLU A 84 -46.86 21.74 2.89
CA GLU A 84 -48.17 21.06 2.81
C GLU A 84 -49.19 21.89 2.05
N VAL A 85 -49.20 23.20 2.25
CA VAL A 85 -50.05 24.13 1.48
C VAL A 85 -49.60 24.19 0.02
N GLU A 86 -48.32 24.20 -0.26
CA GLU A 86 -47.77 24.18 -1.62
C GLU A 86 -48.09 22.87 -2.34
N LYS A 87 -47.94 21.74 -1.66
CA LYS A 87 -48.32 20.41 -2.19
C LYS A 87 -49.82 20.27 -2.45
N LEU A 88 -50.65 20.87 -1.62
CA LEU A 88 -52.10 20.84 -1.80
C LEU A 88 -52.62 21.78 -2.92
N SER A 89 -51.80 22.75 -3.32
CA SER A 89 -52.14 23.71 -4.37
C SER A 89 -51.59 23.34 -5.76
N GLN A 90 -50.64 22.38 -5.82
CA GLN A 90 -50.13 21.94 -7.12
C GLN A 90 -50.97 20.81 -7.72
N PRO A 91 -51.37 20.92 -9.01
CA PRO A 91 -52.00 19.79 -9.69
C PRO A 91 -50.99 18.62 -9.83
N PRO A 92 -51.47 17.37 -9.88
CA PRO A 92 -50.60 16.22 -10.06
C PRO A 92 -49.80 16.34 -11.36
N ALA A 93 -48.48 16.34 -11.23
CA ALA A 93 -47.55 16.44 -12.36
C ALA A 93 -47.08 15.04 -12.78
N THR A 94 -46.96 14.81 -14.08
CA THR A 94 -46.45 13.56 -14.64
C THR A 94 -44.96 13.75 -14.99
N PHE A 95 -44.13 12.80 -14.56
CA PHE A 95 -42.68 12.82 -14.89
C PHE A 95 -42.39 12.08 -16.20
N GLY A 96 -41.51 12.61 -17.00
CA GLY A 96 -41.00 11.98 -18.20
C GLY A 96 -39.48 12.20 -18.36
N VAL A 97 -38.86 11.46 -19.27
CA VAL A 97 -37.44 11.62 -19.64
C VAL A 97 -37.37 12.11 -21.08
N PHE A 98 -36.68 13.22 -21.30
CA PHE A 98 -36.48 13.81 -22.62
C PHE A 98 -35.46 12.98 -23.44
N ILE A 99 -35.82 12.65 -24.69
CA ILE A 99 -34.97 11.87 -25.60
C ILE A 99 -34.37 12.75 -26.69
N GLY A 100 -35.16 13.62 -27.31
CA GLY A 100 -34.66 14.46 -28.39
C GLY A 100 -35.73 15.43 -28.91
N SER A 101 -35.26 16.47 -29.63
CA SER A 101 -36.10 17.46 -30.29
C SER A 101 -36.34 17.09 -31.74
N ASN A 102 -37.50 17.47 -32.28
CA ASN A 102 -37.90 17.28 -33.67
C ASN A 102 -37.87 18.61 -34.43
N ASP A 103 -37.80 18.54 -35.76
CA ASP A 103 -37.73 19.72 -36.64
C ASP A 103 -38.97 20.61 -36.57
N ASP A 104 -40.11 20.06 -36.11
CA ASP A 104 -41.39 20.78 -35.97
C ASP A 104 -41.54 21.52 -34.62
N GLY A 105 -40.46 21.54 -33.81
CA GLY A 105 -40.46 22.15 -32.48
C GLY A 105 -41.06 21.28 -31.38
N SER A 106 -41.55 20.09 -31.70
CA SER A 106 -42.02 19.10 -30.74
C SER A 106 -40.82 18.35 -30.11
N VAL A 107 -41.06 17.76 -28.96
CA VAL A 107 -40.05 16.99 -28.23
C VAL A 107 -40.55 15.58 -27.97
N ASP A 108 -39.62 14.61 -28.06
CA ASP A 108 -39.91 13.22 -27.75
C ASP A 108 -39.55 12.95 -26.28
N VAL A 109 -40.52 12.48 -25.50
CA VAL A 109 -40.40 12.18 -24.07
C VAL A 109 -40.87 10.75 -23.83
N VAL A 110 -40.18 10.05 -22.92
CA VAL A 110 -40.63 8.74 -22.42
C VAL A 110 -41.28 8.91 -21.07
N THR A 111 -42.55 8.51 -20.97
CA THR A 111 -43.35 8.54 -19.74
C THR A 111 -43.93 7.17 -19.51
N ALA A 112 -43.78 6.58 -18.32
CA ALA A 112 -44.26 5.25 -17.97
C ALA A 112 -43.87 4.17 -19.01
N GLY A 113 -42.64 4.23 -19.55
CA GLY A 113 -42.12 3.29 -20.56
C GLY A 113 -42.70 3.47 -21.98
N ARG A 114 -43.46 4.54 -22.24
CA ARG A 114 -44.02 4.86 -23.57
C ARG A 114 -43.40 6.13 -24.12
N LYS A 115 -42.92 6.06 -25.35
CA LYS A 115 -42.45 7.23 -26.08
C LYS A 115 -43.63 8.06 -26.56
N MET A 116 -43.64 9.34 -26.22
CA MET A 116 -44.69 10.29 -26.57
C MET A 116 -44.05 11.53 -27.21
N ARG A 117 -44.76 12.12 -28.16
CA ARG A 117 -44.40 13.40 -28.75
C ARG A 117 -45.24 14.49 -28.13
N VAL A 118 -44.59 15.49 -27.55
CA VAL A 118 -45.26 16.53 -26.76
C VAL A 118 -44.70 17.91 -27.15
N MET A 119 -45.40 18.96 -26.82
CA MET A 119 -44.94 20.32 -27.08
C MET A 119 -44.28 20.90 -25.82
N PRO A 120 -43.20 21.65 -25.97
CA PRO A 120 -42.63 22.43 -24.86
C PRO A 120 -43.57 23.58 -24.49
N GLY A 121 -43.68 23.88 -23.21
CA GLY A 121 -44.42 25.02 -22.71
C GLY A 121 -43.85 26.36 -23.21
N PRO A 122 -44.66 27.43 -23.26
CA PRO A 122 -44.23 28.71 -23.83
C PRO A 122 -43.09 29.37 -23.05
N ASP A 123 -42.93 29.07 -21.77
CA ASP A 123 -41.93 29.64 -20.88
C ASP A 123 -40.68 28.75 -20.76
N LEU A 124 -40.63 27.64 -21.49
CA LEU A 124 -39.56 26.68 -21.41
C LEU A 124 -38.39 27.05 -22.35
N ASP A 125 -37.21 27.14 -21.83
CA ASP A 125 -35.98 27.35 -22.60
C ASP A 125 -35.57 26.02 -23.27
N ALA A 126 -35.93 25.86 -24.55
CA ALA A 126 -35.69 24.64 -25.32
C ALA A 126 -34.20 24.32 -25.48
N ASP A 127 -33.31 25.32 -25.38
CA ASP A 127 -31.85 25.15 -25.47
C ASP A 127 -31.24 24.44 -24.26
N LYS A 128 -31.99 24.36 -23.17
CA LYS A 128 -31.61 23.62 -21.95
C LYS A 128 -32.01 22.16 -21.98
N LEU A 129 -32.87 21.74 -22.90
CA LEU A 129 -33.32 20.35 -23.03
C LEU A 129 -32.14 19.50 -23.56
N ARG A 130 -31.63 18.63 -22.71
CA ARG A 130 -30.58 17.66 -23.06
C ARG A 130 -31.13 16.24 -22.97
N SER A 131 -30.72 15.38 -23.88
CA SER A 131 -31.11 13.96 -23.82
C SER A 131 -30.79 13.37 -22.44
N GLY A 132 -31.76 12.68 -21.86
CA GLY A 132 -31.70 12.11 -20.51
C GLY A 132 -32.15 13.06 -19.39
N ALA A 133 -32.50 14.32 -19.67
CA ALA A 133 -33.07 15.23 -18.67
C ALA A 133 -34.46 14.78 -18.25
N GLN A 134 -34.72 14.87 -16.96
CA GLN A 134 -36.07 14.61 -16.44
C GLN A 134 -36.95 15.84 -16.69
N VAL A 135 -38.19 15.63 -17.11
CA VAL A 135 -39.15 16.71 -17.40
C VAL A 135 -40.47 16.50 -16.69
N ILE A 136 -41.10 17.59 -16.29
CA ILE A 136 -42.42 17.60 -15.73
C ILE A 136 -43.41 17.94 -16.83
N LEU A 137 -44.44 17.10 -16.95
CA LEU A 137 -45.56 17.28 -17.88
C LEU A 137 -46.79 17.73 -17.09
N ASN A 138 -47.50 18.72 -17.62
CA ASN A 138 -48.81 19.13 -17.08
C ASN A 138 -49.93 18.18 -17.56
N ASP A 139 -51.16 18.43 -17.14
CA ASP A 139 -52.35 17.63 -17.51
C ASP A 139 -52.62 17.58 -19.03
N ALA A 140 -52.14 18.58 -19.77
CA ALA A 140 -52.21 18.62 -21.24
C ALA A 140 -51.02 17.94 -21.92
N LEU A 141 -50.15 17.28 -21.12
CA LEU A 141 -48.92 16.60 -21.55
C LEU A 141 -47.89 17.55 -22.22
N ASN A 142 -47.87 18.83 -21.88
CA ASN A 142 -46.81 19.75 -22.30
C ASN A 142 -45.70 19.76 -21.26
N VAL A 143 -44.44 19.89 -21.72
CA VAL A 143 -43.28 20.03 -20.84
C VAL A 143 -43.29 21.40 -20.18
N VAL A 144 -43.37 21.46 -18.86
CA VAL A 144 -43.46 22.70 -18.08
C VAL A 144 -42.19 23.02 -17.32
N GLU A 145 -41.41 21.99 -16.96
CA GLU A 145 -40.19 22.16 -16.17
C GLU A 145 -39.15 21.10 -16.56
N ILE A 146 -37.87 21.48 -16.46
CA ILE A 146 -36.74 20.62 -16.71
C ILE A 146 -36.05 20.37 -15.35
N LEU A 147 -35.84 19.11 -15.04
CA LEU A 147 -35.14 18.66 -13.84
C LEU A 147 -33.83 17.98 -14.24
N ASP A 148 -32.89 17.91 -13.28
CA ASP A 148 -31.71 17.08 -13.45
C ASP A 148 -32.07 15.60 -13.55
N PRO A 149 -31.28 14.76 -14.23
CA PRO A 149 -31.54 13.33 -14.34
C PRO A 149 -31.67 12.69 -12.96
N ASP A 150 -32.63 11.78 -12.82
CA ASP A 150 -32.78 11.00 -11.59
C ASP A 150 -31.52 10.10 -11.43
N GLY A 151 -30.80 10.25 -10.32
CA GLY A 151 -29.60 9.46 -10.01
C GLY A 151 -29.89 7.98 -9.70
N ALA A 152 -31.10 7.49 -9.99
CA ALA A 152 -31.52 6.11 -9.77
C ALA A 152 -31.49 5.32 -11.08
N GLY A 153 -30.87 4.15 -11.07
CA GLY A 153 -30.78 3.27 -12.24
C GLY A 153 -30.09 1.97 -11.93
N GLN A 154 -29.93 1.16 -12.96
CA GLN A 154 -29.14 -0.06 -12.89
C GLN A 154 -27.72 0.23 -13.41
N VAL A 155 -26.70 -0.29 -12.71
CA VAL A 155 -25.33 -0.28 -13.23
C VAL A 155 -25.23 -1.34 -14.30
N VAL A 156 -24.91 -0.93 -15.54
CA VAL A 156 -24.72 -1.81 -16.70
C VAL A 156 -23.39 -1.50 -17.36
N LYS A 157 -22.80 -2.46 -18.07
CA LYS A 157 -21.54 -2.24 -18.80
C LYS A 157 -21.80 -1.94 -20.26
N VAL A 158 -21.09 -0.98 -20.82
CA VAL A 158 -21.14 -0.70 -22.26
C VAL A 158 -20.42 -1.82 -22.99
N LYS A 159 -21.10 -2.48 -23.95
CA LYS A 159 -20.50 -3.49 -24.83
C LYS A 159 -19.85 -2.84 -26.05
N ASP A 160 -20.60 -1.96 -26.72
CA ASP A 160 -20.16 -1.27 -27.92
C ASP A 160 -20.91 0.04 -28.12
N ARG A 161 -20.31 0.98 -28.85
CA ARG A 161 -20.95 2.26 -29.17
C ARG A 161 -21.61 2.22 -30.55
N LEU A 162 -22.90 2.49 -30.59
CA LEU A 162 -23.70 2.54 -31.82
C LEU A 162 -23.89 3.99 -32.29
N GLY A 163 -22.85 4.60 -32.87
CA GLY A 163 -22.92 5.97 -33.33
C GLY A 163 -22.71 7.01 -32.21
N PRO A 164 -23.11 8.29 -32.41
CA PRO A 164 -22.81 9.36 -31.47
C PRO A 164 -23.71 9.35 -30.22
N ASP A 165 -24.92 8.83 -30.31
CA ASP A 165 -26.01 9.00 -29.33
C ASP A 165 -26.51 7.70 -28.71
N ARG A 166 -25.95 6.53 -29.11
CA ARG A 166 -26.43 5.23 -28.63
C ARG A 166 -25.25 4.30 -28.30
N ALA A 167 -25.50 3.38 -27.38
CA ALA A 167 -24.58 2.29 -27.02
C ALA A 167 -25.35 0.99 -26.80
N VAL A 168 -24.69 -0.15 -27.02
CA VAL A 168 -25.17 -1.46 -26.54
C VAL A 168 -24.64 -1.62 -25.12
N VAL A 169 -25.54 -1.90 -24.18
CA VAL A 169 -25.22 -2.12 -22.77
C VAL A 169 -25.60 -3.54 -22.37
N LEU A 170 -24.81 -4.12 -21.47
CA LEU A 170 -25.03 -5.45 -20.90
C LEU A 170 -25.65 -5.30 -19.51
N SER A 171 -26.84 -5.84 -19.34
CA SER A 171 -27.56 -5.96 -18.07
C SER A 171 -27.15 -7.24 -17.33
N ARG A 172 -27.71 -7.47 -16.13
CA ARG A 172 -27.48 -8.69 -15.37
C ARG A 172 -27.93 -9.92 -16.17
N GLY A 173 -27.03 -10.90 -16.32
CA GLY A 173 -27.30 -12.12 -17.11
C GLY A 173 -26.95 -12.02 -18.59
N ASP A 174 -26.07 -11.08 -18.98
CA ASP A 174 -25.60 -10.85 -20.35
C ASP A 174 -26.69 -10.48 -21.38
N GLU A 175 -27.82 -9.95 -20.89
CA GLU A 175 -28.85 -9.42 -21.78
C GLU A 175 -28.41 -8.10 -22.42
N GLU A 176 -28.44 -8.04 -23.74
CA GLU A 176 -28.04 -6.87 -24.51
C GLU A 176 -29.22 -5.89 -24.69
N HIS A 177 -29.02 -4.65 -24.32
CA HIS A 177 -29.95 -3.56 -24.51
C HIS A 177 -29.30 -2.42 -25.29
N VAL A 178 -30.09 -1.75 -26.14
CA VAL A 178 -29.66 -0.50 -26.77
C VAL A 178 -30.07 0.66 -25.89
N ALA A 179 -29.11 1.42 -25.37
CA ALA A 179 -29.31 2.60 -24.55
C ALA A 179 -29.09 3.88 -25.36
N TYR A 180 -29.90 4.90 -25.14
CA TYR A 180 -29.60 6.27 -25.55
C TYR A 180 -28.58 6.87 -24.54
N LEU A 181 -27.61 7.61 -25.04
CA LEU A 181 -26.64 8.31 -24.20
C LEU A 181 -27.20 9.68 -23.81
N ALA A 182 -27.24 9.97 -22.51
CA ALA A 182 -27.64 11.30 -22.03
C ALA A 182 -26.65 12.39 -22.49
N GLY A 183 -27.08 13.64 -22.45
CA GLY A 183 -26.22 14.77 -22.85
C GLY A 183 -24.89 14.87 -22.13
N SER A 184 -24.81 14.40 -20.89
CA SER A 184 -23.61 14.25 -20.08
C SER A 184 -22.58 13.27 -20.69
N LEU A 185 -23.07 12.22 -21.39
CA LEU A 185 -22.24 11.18 -21.99
C LEU A 185 -21.90 11.43 -23.46
N LEU A 186 -22.62 12.34 -24.15
CA LEU A 186 -22.35 12.65 -25.55
C LEU A 186 -20.97 13.28 -25.78
N GLY A 187 -20.50 14.05 -24.81
CA GLY A 187 -19.16 14.65 -24.81
C GLY A 187 -18.05 13.81 -24.16
N ALA A 188 -18.42 12.72 -23.51
CA ALA A 188 -17.48 11.85 -22.83
C ALA A 188 -16.99 10.73 -23.76
N THR A 189 -15.77 10.28 -23.53
CA THR A 189 -15.20 9.13 -24.25
C THR A 189 -15.70 7.86 -23.58
N VAL A 190 -16.92 7.43 -23.92
CA VAL A 190 -17.49 6.17 -23.44
C VAL A 190 -16.90 5.01 -24.25
N ARG A 191 -16.25 4.06 -23.58
CA ARG A 191 -15.59 2.89 -24.18
C ARG A 191 -16.30 1.59 -23.81
N ALA A 192 -16.03 0.54 -24.54
CA ALA A 192 -16.44 -0.81 -24.16
C ALA A 192 -15.89 -1.19 -22.77
N GLY A 193 -16.76 -1.77 -21.94
CA GLY A 193 -16.43 -2.12 -20.55
C GLY A 193 -16.72 -1.03 -19.51
N ASP A 194 -17.05 0.19 -19.92
CA ASP A 194 -17.37 1.27 -18.97
C ASP A 194 -18.68 1.00 -18.25
N PRO A 195 -18.74 1.13 -16.93
CA PRO A 195 -19.97 1.06 -16.17
C PRO A 195 -20.73 2.37 -16.32
N VAL A 196 -22.00 2.26 -16.71
CA VAL A 196 -22.91 3.41 -16.84
C VAL A 196 -24.18 3.18 -16.05
N LEU A 197 -24.74 4.27 -15.54
CA LEU A 197 -26.04 4.24 -14.89
C LEU A 197 -27.13 4.22 -15.96
N TYR A 198 -27.90 3.14 -16.03
CA TYR A 198 -28.92 2.90 -17.04
C TYR A 198 -30.30 2.85 -16.41
N ASP A 199 -31.19 3.68 -16.90
CA ASP A 199 -32.61 3.59 -16.55
C ASP A 199 -33.34 2.68 -17.54
N SER A 200 -33.72 1.51 -17.10
CA SER A 200 -34.44 0.53 -17.92
C SER A 200 -35.84 0.97 -18.34
N ARG A 201 -36.44 1.98 -17.69
CA ARG A 201 -37.77 2.49 -18.00
C ARG A 201 -37.75 3.47 -19.19
N SER A 202 -36.75 4.34 -19.20
CA SER A 202 -36.56 5.30 -20.28
C SER A 202 -35.64 4.79 -21.39
N GLY A 203 -34.81 3.77 -21.11
CA GLY A 203 -33.80 3.28 -22.02
C GLY A 203 -32.60 4.23 -22.19
N VAL A 204 -32.32 5.09 -21.20
CA VAL A 204 -31.27 6.10 -21.25
C VAL A 204 -30.15 5.75 -20.28
N ALA A 205 -28.91 5.85 -20.72
CA ALA A 205 -27.74 5.87 -19.88
C ALA A 205 -27.40 7.31 -19.48
N THR A 206 -27.38 7.61 -18.19
CA THR A 206 -27.33 8.99 -17.68
C THR A 206 -25.97 9.42 -17.18
N GLU A 207 -25.19 8.51 -16.62
CA GLU A 207 -23.93 8.82 -15.94
C GLU A 207 -22.88 7.74 -16.21
N LEU A 208 -21.62 8.17 -16.38
CA LEU A 208 -20.46 7.29 -16.43
C LEU A 208 -19.96 7.09 -15.00
N LEU A 209 -20.01 5.86 -14.54
CA LEU A 209 -19.53 5.53 -13.20
C LEU A 209 -18.02 5.22 -13.22
N PRO A 210 -17.32 5.50 -12.14
CA PRO A 210 -15.92 5.07 -12.03
C PRO A 210 -15.84 3.53 -12.07
N ARG A 211 -14.79 3.01 -12.70
CA ARG A 211 -14.50 1.57 -12.73
C ARG A 211 -14.00 1.13 -11.36
N GLU A 212 -14.88 0.71 -10.48
CA GLU A 212 -14.56 0.42 -9.07
C GLU A 212 -13.73 -0.86 -8.85
N GLU A 213 -13.81 -1.88 -9.72
CA GLU A 213 -13.33 -3.23 -9.36
C GLU A 213 -11.85 -3.50 -9.63
N VAL A 214 -11.17 -2.71 -10.46
CA VAL A 214 -9.74 -2.93 -10.79
C VAL A 214 -8.83 -1.94 -10.07
N GLU A 215 -9.35 -0.79 -9.63
CA GLU A 215 -8.55 0.19 -8.90
C GLU A 215 -8.14 -0.32 -7.50
N GLU A 216 -8.96 -1.17 -6.86
CA GLU A 216 -8.61 -1.79 -5.58
C GLU A 216 -7.59 -2.95 -5.70
N LEU A 217 -7.61 -3.67 -6.84
CA LEU A 217 -6.75 -4.85 -7.06
C LEU A 217 -5.38 -4.50 -7.67
N VAL A 218 -5.31 -3.39 -8.40
CA VAL A 218 -4.09 -2.94 -9.08
C VAL A 218 -3.70 -1.59 -8.55
N LEU A 219 -2.74 -1.57 -7.65
CA LEU A 219 -2.12 -0.33 -7.20
C LEU A 219 -1.27 0.23 -8.33
N GLU A 220 -1.75 1.29 -9.00
CA GLU A 220 -0.92 2.12 -9.87
C GLU A 220 0.03 2.93 -8.99
N GLU A 221 1.26 2.47 -8.87
CA GLU A 221 2.31 3.16 -8.14
C GLU A 221 3.21 3.90 -9.12
N ILE A 222 3.71 5.07 -8.71
CA ILE A 222 4.87 5.70 -9.32
C ILE A 222 6.02 5.44 -8.34
N PRO A 223 6.85 4.41 -8.59
CA PRO A 223 7.90 4.08 -7.65
C PRO A 223 8.93 5.19 -7.56
N ASP A 224 9.38 5.48 -6.34
CA ASP A 224 10.45 6.46 -6.08
C ASP A 224 11.74 5.78 -5.57
N ILE A 225 11.84 4.47 -5.78
CA ILE A 225 12.98 3.64 -5.38
C ILE A 225 13.94 3.55 -6.56
N THR A 226 15.21 3.86 -6.32
CA THR A 226 16.28 3.76 -7.30
C THR A 226 17.14 2.51 -7.03
N TYR A 227 18.00 2.12 -7.97
CA TYR A 227 18.97 1.04 -7.74
C TYR A 227 19.97 1.37 -6.64
N GLU A 228 20.23 2.65 -6.37
CA GLU A 228 21.13 3.11 -5.31
C GLU A 228 20.56 2.82 -3.91
N ASP A 229 19.25 2.70 -3.79
CA ASP A 229 18.56 2.38 -2.54
C ASP A 229 18.62 0.87 -2.22
N ILE A 230 19.05 0.05 -3.18
CA ILE A 230 19.14 -1.40 -3.05
C ILE A 230 20.59 -1.79 -2.78
N GLY A 231 20.83 -2.53 -1.70
CA GLY A 231 22.16 -3.02 -1.35
C GLY A 231 22.34 -4.50 -1.64
N GLY A 232 23.56 -4.89 -2.02
CA GLY A 232 24.01 -6.28 -2.09
C GLY A 232 23.41 -7.12 -3.21
N LEU A 233 22.83 -6.49 -4.24
CA LEU A 233 22.19 -7.17 -5.37
C LEU A 233 22.73 -6.69 -6.72
N GLU A 234 23.98 -6.23 -6.79
CA GLU A 234 24.57 -5.63 -7.98
C GLU A 234 24.48 -6.54 -9.21
N GLY A 235 24.83 -7.82 -9.04
CA GLY A 235 24.76 -8.81 -10.14
C GLY A 235 23.33 -9.06 -10.63
N GLN A 236 22.37 -9.06 -9.74
CA GLN A 236 20.94 -9.22 -10.09
C GLN A 236 20.40 -7.96 -10.76
N ILE A 237 20.84 -6.77 -10.30
CA ILE A 237 20.50 -5.49 -10.93
C ILE A 237 21.07 -5.43 -12.35
N GLU A 238 22.30 -5.87 -12.57
CA GLU A 238 22.89 -5.95 -13.90
C GLU A 238 22.09 -6.92 -14.81
N ALA A 239 21.80 -8.11 -14.31
CA ALA A 239 21.01 -9.09 -15.05
C ALA A 239 19.62 -8.61 -15.45
N ILE A 240 18.93 -7.85 -14.57
CA ILE A 240 17.62 -7.32 -14.91
C ILE A 240 17.71 -6.10 -15.84
N ARG A 241 18.75 -5.29 -15.74
CA ARG A 241 19.03 -4.22 -16.72
C ARG A 241 19.22 -4.80 -18.11
N ASP A 242 19.99 -5.86 -18.21
CA ASP A 242 20.23 -6.54 -19.49
C ASP A 242 18.96 -7.16 -20.05
N ALA A 243 18.13 -7.74 -19.22
CA ALA A 243 16.90 -8.40 -19.64
C ALA A 243 15.75 -7.43 -19.97
N VAL A 244 15.66 -6.28 -19.30
CA VAL A 244 14.53 -5.38 -19.37
C VAL A 244 14.88 -4.04 -20.03
N GLU A 245 15.94 -3.37 -19.57
CA GLU A 245 16.26 -2.02 -20.03
C GLU A 245 16.92 -2.02 -21.40
N LEU A 246 17.85 -2.94 -21.65
CA LEU A 246 18.54 -2.99 -22.93
C LEU A 246 17.59 -3.23 -24.12
N PRO A 247 16.69 -4.24 -24.11
CA PRO A 247 15.74 -4.45 -25.19
C PRO A 247 14.80 -3.27 -25.40
N PHE A 248 14.38 -2.64 -24.30
CA PHE A 248 13.47 -1.50 -24.34
C PHE A 248 14.14 -0.26 -24.94
N LEU A 249 15.39 0.04 -24.54
CA LEU A 249 16.10 1.24 -24.97
C LEU A 249 16.70 1.11 -26.38
N TYR A 250 17.12 -0.08 -26.75
CA TYR A 250 17.87 -0.38 -27.97
C TYR A 250 17.17 -1.41 -28.85
N ALA A 251 15.84 -1.29 -28.97
CA ALA A 251 15.02 -2.22 -29.75
C ALA A 251 15.48 -2.39 -31.21
N GLU A 252 16.02 -1.32 -31.82
CA GLU A 252 16.57 -1.37 -33.19
C GLU A 252 17.81 -2.26 -33.27
N LEU A 253 18.71 -2.18 -32.29
CA LEU A 253 19.90 -3.03 -32.23
C LEU A 253 19.54 -4.49 -32.00
N PHE A 254 18.52 -4.78 -31.17
CA PHE A 254 18.02 -6.13 -30.98
C PHE A 254 17.47 -6.70 -32.30
N HIS A 255 16.73 -5.90 -33.04
CA HIS A 255 16.21 -6.29 -34.34
C HIS A 255 17.33 -6.52 -35.38
N GLU A 256 18.34 -5.66 -35.41
CA GLU A 256 19.51 -5.82 -36.31
C GLU A 256 20.30 -7.10 -36.03
N HIS A 257 20.32 -7.55 -34.77
CA HIS A 257 21.02 -8.77 -34.36
C HIS A 257 20.11 -10.00 -34.32
N GLU A 258 18.88 -9.89 -34.83
CA GLU A 258 17.86 -10.97 -34.82
C GLU A 258 17.60 -11.51 -33.39
N LEU A 259 17.70 -10.64 -32.36
CA LEU A 259 17.42 -10.97 -30.97
C LEU A 259 15.98 -10.58 -30.64
N GLU A 260 15.27 -11.54 -30.02
CA GLU A 260 13.95 -11.25 -29.45
C GLU A 260 14.09 -10.68 -28.05
N ALA A 261 13.32 -9.62 -27.76
CA ALA A 261 13.25 -9.07 -26.42
C ALA A 261 12.54 -10.08 -25.49
N PRO A 262 13.04 -10.32 -24.27
CA PRO A 262 12.32 -11.12 -23.30
C PRO A 262 10.95 -10.51 -22.99
N LYS A 263 9.89 -11.32 -22.94
CA LYS A 263 8.54 -10.86 -22.60
C LYS A 263 8.35 -10.65 -21.11
N GLY A 264 9.10 -11.41 -20.31
CA GLY A 264 8.99 -11.30 -18.87
C GLY A 264 10.17 -11.88 -18.12
N VAL A 265 10.25 -11.45 -16.86
CA VAL A 265 11.30 -11.84 -15.92
C VAL A 265 10.68 -12.46 -14.69
N LEU A 266 11.21 -13.59 -14.22
CA LEU A 266 10.88 -14.15 -12.93
C LEU A 266 11.98 -13.85 -11.91
N LEU A 267 11.65 -13.10 -10.86
CA LEU A 267 12.47 -12.92 -9.67
C LEU A 267 12.10 -13.99 -8.64
N TYR A 268 13.01 -14.88 -8.29
CA TYR A 268 12.68 -15.93 -7.34
C TYR A 268 13.73 -16.09 -6.26
N GLY A 269 13.32 -16.53 -5.08
CA GLY A 269 14.19 -16.76 -3.94
C GLY A 269 13.53 -16.45 -2.61
N PRO A 270 14.29 -16.45 -1.49
CA PRO A 270 13.74 -16.30 -0.15
C PRO A 270 12.95 -15.00 0.04
N PRO A 271 11.96 -14.99 0.95
CA PRO A 271 11.21 -13.78 1.29
C PRO A 271 12.13 -12.73 1.94
N GLY A 272 11.75 -11.46 1.80
CA GLY A 272 12.49 -10.34 2.41
C GLY A 272 13.85 -10.02 1.81
N CYS A 273 14.22 -10.61 0.65
CA CYS A 273 15.51 -10.38 -0.01
C CYS A 273 15.46 -9.35 -1.15
N GLY A 274 14.40 -8.53 -1.26
CA GLY A 274 14.37 -7.36 -2.13
C GLY A 274 13.76 -7.54 -3.52
N LYS A 275 13.04 -8.64 -3.82
CA LYS A 275 12.40 -8.90 -5.13
C LYS A 275 11.50 -7.74 -5.58
N THR A 276 10.60 -7.29 -4.72
CA THR A 276 9.67 -6.18 -4.99
C THR A 276 10.40 -4.84 -5.13
N LEU A 277 11.49 -4.64 -4.37
CA LEU A 277 12.33 -3.43 -4.48
C LEU A 277 13.00 -3.34 -5.85
N ILE A 278 13.57 -4.44 -6.35
CA ILE A 278 14.18 -4.49 -7.69
C ILE A 278 13.14 -4.15 -8.75
N ALA A 279 11.95 -4.74 -8.71
CA ALA A 279 10.89 -4.46 -9.69
C ALA A 279 10.50 -2.97 -9.71
N LYS A 280 10.39 -2.34 -8.54
CA LYS A 280 10.12 -0.90 -8.40
C LYS A 280 11.27 -0.05 -8.95
N ALA A 281 12.52 -0.42 -8.68
CA ALA A 281 13.68 0.30 -9.17
C ALA A 281 13.82 0.22 -10.70
N VAL A 282 13.48 -0.91 -11.31
CA VAL A 282 13.39 -1.07 -12.78
C VAL A 282 12.39 -0.07 -13.36
N ALA A 283 11.21 0.02 -12.76
CA ALA A 283 10.16 0.94 -13.22
C ALA A 283 10.64 2.40 -13.17
N LYS A 284 11.27 2.80 -12.07
CA LYS A 284 11.84 4.14 -11.92
C LYS A 284 12.93 4.40 -12.94
N SER A 285 13.88 3.48 -13.10
CA SER A 285 14.99 3.60 -14.05
C SER A 285 14.51 3.74 -15.50
N LEU A 286 13.51 2.93 -15.90
CA LEU A 286 12.91 3.05 -17.24
C LEU A 286 12.25 4.41 -17.44
N ALA A 287 11.50 4.91 -16.47
CA ALA A 287 10.88 6.23 -16.52
C ALA A 287 11.92 7.34 -16.73
N ASP A 288 13.00 7.31 -15.94
CA ASP A 288 14.06 8.31 -16.01
C ASP A 288 14.78 8.29 -17.37
N LYS A 289 15.08 7.10 -17.90
CA LYS A 289 15.70 6.94 -19.22
C LYS A 289 14.79 7.36 -20.38
N VAL A 290 13.48 7.10 -20.27
CA VAL A 290 12.51 7.61 -21.26
C VAL A 290 12.44 9.13 -21.20
N ARG A 291 12.47 9.71 -20.00
CA ARG A 291 12.49 11.17 -19.81
C ARG A 291 13.73 11.80 -20.45
N GLU A 292 14.90 11.22 -20.20
CA GLU A 292 16.16 11.67 -20.81
C GLU A 292 16.14 11.60 -22.34
N ARG A 293 15.59 10.50 -22.90
CA ARG A 293 15.56 10.27 -24.34
C ARG A 293 14.51 11.11 -25.07
N THR A 294 13.35 11.34 -24.48
CA THR A 294 12.21 12.00 -25.11
C THR A 294 12.11 13.50 -24.78
N GLY A 295 12.82 13.97 -23.76
CA GLY A 295 12.71 15.33 -23.24
C GLY A 295 11.35 15.65 -22.60
N ARG A 296 10.53 14.63 -22.34
CA ARG A 296 9.23 14.77 -21.67
C ARG A 296 9.43 14.75 -20.17
N GLU A 297 9.24 15.88 -19.50
CA GLU A 297 9.32 15.95 -18.01
C GLU A 297 8.21 15.17 -17.31
N ASP A 298 7.08 14.94 -17.99
CA ASP A 298 5.94 14.18 -17.53
C ASP A 298 6.03 12.67 -17.78
N ALA A 299 7.10 12.20 -18.43
CA ALA A 299 7.29 10.77 -18.68
C ALA A 299 7.37 9.99 -17.35
N ARG A 300 6.41 9.10 -17.18
CA ARG A 300 6.27 8.21 -16.00
C ARG A 300 6.24 6.78 -16.49
N SER A 301 6.69 5.84 -15.68
CA SER A 301 6.38 4.44 -15.90
C SER A 301 5.15 4.07 -15.07
N TYR A 302 4.30 3.26 -15.65
CA TYR A 302 3.19 2.68 -14.92
C TYR A 302 3.64 1.36 -14.30
N PHE A 303 3.56 1.28 -12.98
CA PHE A 303 3.84 0.07 -12.24
C PHE A 303 2.52 -0.49 -11.70
N LEU A 304 2.02 -1.52 -12.36
CA LEU A 304 0.79 -2.20 -11.98
C LEU A 304 1.15 -3.33 -11.02
N ASN A 305 1.00 -3.08 -9.74
CA ASN A 305 1.34 -4.03 -8.68
C ASN A 305 0.14 -4.93 -8.38
N VAL A 306 0.30 -6.20 -8.70
CA VAL A 306 -0.73 -7.24 -8.55
C VAL A 306 -0.28 -8.24 -7.50
N LYS A 307 -1.00 -8.32 -6.39
CA LYS A 307 -0.70 -9.29 -5.34
C LYS A 307 -1.47 -10.58 -5.57
N GLY A 308 -0.74 -11.68 -5.60
CA GLY A 308 -1.29 -12.99 -5.84
C GLY A 308 -2.53 -13.34 -5.01
N PRO A 309 -2.46 -13.31 -3.68
CA PRO A 309 -3.61 -13.66 -2.83
C PRO A 309 -4.86 -12.80 -3.04
N GLU A 310 -4.71 -11.54 -3.46
CA GLU A 310 -5.83 -10.62 -3.70
C GLU A 310 -6.60 -10.96 -4.98
N LEU A 311 -5.96 -11.63 -5.95
CA LEU A 311 -6.61 -12.12 -7.17
C LEU A 311 -7.45 -13.38 -6.96
N LEU A 312 -7.18 -14.14 -5.90
CA LEU A 312 -7.91 -15.39 -5.64
C LEU A 312 -9.33 -15.08 -5.17
N ASN A 313 -10.28 -15.20 -6.08
CA ASN A 313 -11.70 -15.06 -5.76
C ASN A 313 -12.37 -16.43 -5.64
N LYS A 314 -13.42 -16.52 -4.81
CA LYS A 314 -14.22 -17.74 -4.62
C LYS A 314 -15.13 -18.05 -5.81
N TYR A 315 -15.35 -17.09 -6.69
CA TYR A 315 -16.21 -17.26 -7.85
C TYR A 315 -15.42 -17.68 -9.08
N VAL A 316 -15.86 -18.75 -9.73
CA VAL A 316 -15.26 -19.27 -10.96
C VAL A 316 -15.35 -18.21 -12.06
N GLY A 317 -14.26 -17.99 -12.78
CA GLY A 317 -14.19 -17.02 -13.89
C GLY A 317 -13.86 -15.58 -13.46
N GLU A 318 -13.93 -15.24 -12.18
CA GLU A 318 -13.66 -13.90 -11.70
C GLU A 318 -12.16 -13.58 -11.75
N THR A 319 -11.32 -14.50 -11.30
CA THR A 319 -9.86 -14.34 -11.37
C THR A 319 -9.36 -14.20 -12.81
N GLU A 320 -9.92 -14.99 -13.76
CA GLU A 320 -9.60 -14.89 -15.18
C GLU A 320 -10.03 -13.54 -15.78
N ARG A 321 -11.20 -13.03 -15.36
CA ARG A 321 -11.67 -11.71 -15.76
C ARG A 321 -10.71 -10.62 -15.28
N GLN A 322 -10.30 -10.69 -14.02
CA GLN A 322 -9.35 -9.74 -13.43
C GLN A 322 -8.00 -9.76 -14.14
N ILE A 323 -7.45 -10.93 -14.47
CA ILE A 323 -6.22 -11.04 -15.26
C ILE A 323 -6.38 -10.33 -16.60
N ARG A 324 -7.47 -10.57 -17.35
CA ARG A 324 -7.73 -9.88 -18.63
C ARG A 324 -7.80 -8.37 -18.46
N GLU A 325 -8.46 -7.88 -17.42
CA GLU A 325 -8.60 -6.44 -17.15
C GLU A 325 -7.25 -5.79 -16.81
N ILE A 326 -6.37 -6.48 -16.07
CA ILE A 326 -5.00 -6.02 -15.79
C ILE A 326 -4.21 -5.84 -17.10
N PHE A 327 -4.22 -6.83 -17.97
CA PHE A 327 -3.52 -6.75 -19.25
C PHE A 327 -4.16 -5.75 -20.22
N GLN A 328 -5.48 -5.63 -20.21
CA GLN A 328 -6.18 -4.60 -20.96
C GLN A 328 -5.77 -3.19 -20.50
N ARG A 329 -5.68 -2.97 -19.19
CA ARG A 329 -5.22 -1.70 -18.62
C ARG A 329 -3.75 -1.43 -18.96
N ALA A 330 -2.89 -2.47 -18.89
CA ALA A 330 -1.51 -2.36 -19.32
C ALA A 330 -1.40 -1.96 -20.79
N LYS A 331 -2.25 -2.51 -21.66
CA LYS A 331 -2.34 -2.16 -23.08
C LYS A 331 -2.74 -0.70 -23.26
N GLU A 332 -3.81 -0.25 -22.64
CA GLU A 332 -4.30 1.13 -22.70
C GLU A 332 -3.20 2.13 -22.32
N ARG A 333 -2.47 1.84 -21.23
CA ARG A 333 -1.35 2.67 -20.78
C ARG A 333 -0.14 2.62 -21.72
N SER A 334 0.14 1.47 -22.35
CA SER A 334 1.24 1.34 -23.30
C SER A 334 1.00 2.12 -24.59
N GLU A 335 -0.25 2.33 -25.00
CA GLU A 335 -0.64 3.13 -26.14
C GLU A 335 -0.33 4.63 -25.95
N GLU A 336 -0.17 5.09 -24.71
CA GLU A 336 0.34 6.43 -24.38
C GLU A 336 1.84 6.59 -24.70
N GLY A 337 2.52 5.52 -25.11
CA GLY A 337 3.95 5.48 -25.45
C GLY A 337 4.88 5.44 -24.23
N LEU A 338 4.35 5.13 -23.05
CA LEU A 338 5.08 5.04 -21.80
C LEU A 338 5.34 3.57 -21.42
N PRO A 339 6.44 3.27 -20.70
CA PRO A 339 6.71 1.92 -20.24
C PRO A 339 5.71 1.50 -19.16
N VAL A 340 5.18 0.29 -19.30
CA VAL A 340 4.26 -0.32 -18.34
C VAL A 340 4.88 -1.60 -17.80
N ILE A 341 5.00 -1.69 -16.49
CA ILE A 341 5.43 -2.90 -15.81
C ILE A 341 4.24 -3.51 -15.10
N VAL A 342 3.90 -4.73 -15.48
CA VAL A 342 2.93 -5.56 -14.77
C VAL A 342 3.71 -6.45 -13.80
N PHE A 343 3.60 -6.15 -12.52
CA PHE A 343 4.31 -6.87 -11.47
C PHE A 343 3.36 -7.80 -10.72
N PHE A 344 3.61 -9.11 -10.80
CA PHE A 344 2.89 -10.11 -10.03
C PHE A 344 3.72 -10.51 -8.82
N ASP A 345 3.29 -10.09 -7.63
CA ASP A 345 3.91 -10.54 -6.38
C ASP A 345 3.26 -11.84 -5.89
N GLU A 346 4.05 -12.67 -5.23
CA GLU A 346 3.61 -13.98 -4.71
C GLU A 346 2.93 -14.87 -5.76
N MET A 347 3.53 -14.95 -6.97
CA MET A 347 2.99 -15.75 -8.09
C MET A 347 2.71 -17.21 -7.72
N ASP A 348 3.47 -17.75 -6.78
CA ASP A 348 3.28 -19.12 -6.26
C ASP A 348 1.96 -19.30 -5.50
N SER A 349 1.24 -18.23 -5.18
CA SER A 349 -0.11 -18.34 -4.60
C SER A 349 -1.19 -18.66 -5.63
N ILE A 350 -1.02 -18.21 -6.89
CA ILE A 350 -2.05 -18.27 -7.93
C ILE A 350 -1.72 -19.29 -9.04
N PHE A 351 -0.48 -19.28 -9.50
CA PHE A 351 -0.06 -19.98 -10.72
C PHE A 351 0.65 -21.30 -10.42
N ARG A 352 0.00 -22.14 -9.62
CA ARG A 352 0.55 -23.41 -9.15
C ARG A 352 0.45 -24.51 -10.20
N THR A 353 1.36 -25.48 -10.09
CA THR A 353 1.29 -26.75 -10.83
C THR A 353 0.05 -27.54 -10.42
N ARG A 354 -0.66 -28.08 -11.38
CA ARG A 354 -1.90 -28.84 -11.19
C ARG A 354 -1.71 -30.01 -10.22
N GLY A 355 -2.65 -30.19 -9.29
CA GLY A 355 -2.73 -31.37 -8.42
C GLY A 355 -2.11 -31.21 -7.02
N THR A 356 -1.70 -30.01 -6.61
CA THR A 356 -1.11 -29.75 -5.28
C THR A 356 -2.07 -29.12 -4.26
N GLY A 357 -3.33 -28.84 -4.61
CA GLY A 357 -4.30 -28.12 -3.78
C GLY A 357 -5.71 -28.69 -3.77
N ILE A 358 -6.56 -28.19 -2.85
CA ILE A 358 -7.92 -28.66 -2.57
C ILE A 358 -8.97 -28.15 -3.60
N SER A 359 -8.62 -27.20 -4.49
CA SER A 359 -9.55 -26.57 -5.45
C SER A 359 -9.04 -26.68 -6.89
N SER A 360 -9.13 -27.89 -7.44
CA SER A 360 -8.61 -28.24 -8.78
C SER A 360 -9.29 -27.51 -9.96
N ASP A 361 -10.51 -27.02 -9.80
CA ASP A 361 -11.29 -26.46 -10.93
C ASP A 361 -10.92 -24.99 -11.23
N VAL A 362 -10.66 -24.18 -10.21
CA VAL A 362 -10.26 -22.78 -10.37
C VAL A 362 -8.81 -22.67 -10.90
N GLU A 363 -7.90 -23.49 -10.37
CA GLU A 363 -6.49 -23.53 -10.83
C GLU A 363 -6.34 -23.97 -12.29
N SER A 364 -7.31 -24.74 -12.81
CA SER A 364 -7.23 -25.30 -14.18
C SER A 364 -7.41 -24.24 -15.28
N THR A 365 -8.01 -23.10 -15.00
CA THR A 365 -8.39 -22.06 -15.96
C THR A 365 -7.52 -20.81 -15.86
N ILE A 366 -6.99 -20.51 -14.68
CA ILE A 366 -6.19 -19.32 -14.41
C ILE A 366 -4.85 -19.32 -15.17
N VAL A 367 -4.11 -20.43 -15.11
CA VAL A 367 -2.83 -20.57 -15.82
C VAL A 367 -2.99 -20.43 -17.34
N PRO A 368 -3.94 -21.10 -18.02
CA PRO A 368 -4.22 -20.88 -19.44
C PRO A 368 -4.57 -19.43 -19.79
N GLN A 369 -5.32 -18.73 -18.92
CA GLN A 369 -5.65 -17.32 -19.14
C GLN A 369 -4.39 -16.45 -19.11
N LEU A 370 -3.55 -16.59 -18.07
CA LEU A 370 -2.29 -15.84 -18.01
C LEU A 370 -1.40 -16.13 -19.24
N LEU A 371 -1.32 -17.40 -19.66
CA LEU A 371 -0.52 -17.78 -20.82
C LEU A 371 -1.04 -17.10 -22.10
N SER A 372 -2.36 -17.02 -22.28
CA SER A 372 -3.00 -16.32 -23.41
C SER A 372 -2.66 -14.81 -23.40
N GLU A 373 -2.66 -14.20 -22.23
CA GLU A 373 -2.31 -12.77 -22.11
C GLU A 373 -0.81 -12.53 -22.37
N LEU A 374 0.07 -13.40 -21.82
CA LEU A 374 1.52 -13.31 -22.06
C LEU A 374 1.87 -13.51 -23.54
N ASP A 375 1.21 -14.45 -24.21
CA ASP A 375 1.39 -14.68 -25.65
C ASP A 375 0.88 -13.45 -26.45
N GLY A 376 -0.15 -12.77 -25.96
CA GLY A 376 -0.67 -11.52 -26.51
C GLY A 376 0.24 -10.29 -26.34
N VAL A 377 1.14 -10.28 -25.35
CA VAL A 377 2.10 -9.17 -25.09
C VAL A 377 3.07 -8.94 -26.25
N GLU A 378 3.29 -9.92 -27.14
CA GLU A 378 4.11 -9.74 -28.35
C GLU A 378 3.72 -8.52 -29.21
N THR A 379 2.45 -8.16 -29.19
CA THR A 379 1.95 -7.01 -29.94
C THR A 379 2.12 -5.68 -29.20
N LEU A 380 2.51 -5.71 -27.93
CA LEU A 380 2.61 -4.55 -27.04
C LEU A 380 4.08 -4.14 -26.84
N LYS A 381 4.54 -3.13 -27.57
CA LYS A 381 5.95 -2.71 -27.60
C LYS A 381 6.53 -2.21 -26.29
N ASN A 382 5.67 -1.82 -25.31
CA ASN A 382 6.09 -1.13 -24.08
C ASN A 382 5.60 -1.79 -22.80
N VAL A 383 5.12 -3.04 -22.84
CA VAL A 383 4.67 -3.80 -21.67
C VAL A 383 5.69 -4.85 -21.29
N ILE A 384 6.07 -4.89 -20.03
CA ILE A 384 7.00 -5.85 -19.45
C ILE A 384 6.31 -6.51 -18.27
N VAL A 385 6.39 -7.85 -18.22
CA VAL A 385 5.84 -8.61 -17.10
C VAL A 385 6.97 -9.06 -16.19
N ILE A 386 6.87 -8.71 -14.89
CA ILE A 386 7.81 -9.16 -13.87
C ILE A 386 7.05 -9.99 -12.85
N GLY A 387 7.42 -11.24 -12.68
CA GLY A 387 6.89 -12.11 -11.65
C GLY A 387 7.83 -12.19 -10.45
N ALA A 388 7.30 -12.23 -9.23
CA ALA A 388 8.06 -12.53 -8.03
C ALA A 388 7.48 -13.77 -7.34
N SER A 389 8.35 -14.67 -6.89
CA SER A 389 7.95 -15.86 -6.15
C SER A 389 8.95 -16.20 -5.05
N ASN A 390 8.43 -16.70 -3.95
CA ASN A 390 9.24 -17.30 -2.90
C ASN A 390 9.50 -18.79 -3.17
N ARG A 391 8.70 -19.39 -4.07
CA ARG A 391 8.68 -20.83 -4.35
C ARG A 391 8.55 -21.11 -5.85
N GLU A 392 9.66 -20.97 -6.57
CA GLU A 392 9.70 -21.24 -8.03
C GLU A 392 9.23 -22.63 -8.42
N ASP A 393 9.45 -23.60 -7.53
CA ASP A 393 9.09 -25.00 -7.73
C ASP A 393 7.57 -25.26 -7.76
N LEU A 394 6.77 -24.34 -7.23
CA LEU A 394 5.31 -24.41 -7.27
C LEU A 394 4.72 -23.80 -8.53
N ILE A 395 5.44 -22.92 -9.23
CA ILE A 395 4.95 -22.27 -10.44
C ILE A 395 4.83 -23.29 -11.58
N ASP A 396 3.72 -23.20 -12.33
CA ASP A 396 3.51 -24.07 -13.50
C ASP A 396 4.64 -23.87 -14.53
N PRO A 397 5.35 -24.95 -14.92
CA PRO A 397 6.45 -24.86 -15.86
C PRO A 397 6.09 -24.24 -17.22
N ALA A 398 4.80 -24.25 -17.60
CA ALA A 398 4.35 -23.66 -18.86
C ALA A 398 4.55 -22.12 -18.88
N ILE A 399 4.48 -21.46 -17.71
CA ILE A 399 4.72 -20.02 -17.59
C ILE A 399 6.20 -19.67 -17.79
N LEU A 400 7.08 -20.61 -17.43
CA LEU A 400 8.53 -20.42 -17.43
C LEU A 400 9.20 -20.86 -18.75
N ARG A 401 8.42 -21.14 -19.81
CA ARG A 401 8.94 -21.50 -21.12
C ARG A 401 9.44 -20.29 -21.89
N PRO A 402 10.40 -20.47 -22.83
CA PRO A 402 10.83 -19.42 -23.74
C PRO A 402 9.66 -18.70 -24.40
N GLY A 403 9.77 -17.39 -24.50
CA GLY A 403 8.71 -16.52 -25.03
C GLY A 403 7.65 -16.11 -24.01
N ARG A 404 7.84 -16.35 -22.70
CA ARG A 404 6.96 -15.93 -21.59
C ARG A 404 7.78 -15.32 -20.46
N LEU A 405 7.80 -15.91 -19.25
CA LEU A 405 8.76 -15.54 -18.20
C LEU A 405 10.05 -16.35 -18.36
N ASP A 406 10.77 -16.06 -19.40
CA ASP A 406 11.93 -16.86 -19.84
C ASP A 406 13.23 -16.45 -19.15
N VAL A 407 13.34 -15.22 -18.68
CA VAL A 407 14.49 -14.78 -17.88
C VAL A 407 14.23 -15.03 -16.40
N LYS A 408 15.10 -15.84 -15.79
CA LYS A 408 15.00 -16.19 -14.37
C LYS A 408 16.16 -15.61 -13.60
N ILE A 409 15.89 -14.76 -12.63
CA ILE A 409 16.89 -14.12 -11.79
C ILE A 409 16.70 -14.60 -10.35
N LYS A 410 17.71 -15.32 -9.86
CA LYS A 410 17.72 -15.81 -8.49
C LYS A 410 18.16 -14.73 -7.53
N ILE A 411 17.33 -14.42 -6.57
CA ILE A 411 17.63 -13.54 -5.45
C ILE A 411 18.00 -14.42 -4.26
N GLU A 412 19.25 -14.35 -3.85
CA GLU A 412 19.77 -15.15 -2.74
C GLU A 412 19.75 -14.36 -1.43
N ARG A 413 19.95 -15.07 -0.32
CA ARG A 413 20.19 -14.40 0.97
C ARG A 413 21.51 -13.65 0.90
N PRO A 414 21.63 -12.46 1.51
CA PRO A 414 22.86 -11.69 1.46
C PRO A 414 24.00 -12.43 2.20
N ASN A 415 25.17 -12.48 1.58
CA ASN A 415 26.40 -12.83 2.28
C ASN A 415 26.88 -11.66 3.17
N ALA A 416 27.96 -11.83 3.91
CA ALA A 416 28.43 -10.81 4.84
C ALA A 416 28.72 -9.46 4.18
N ASP A 417 29.33 -9.44 2.99
CA ASP A 417 29.66 -8.19 2.29
C ASP A 417 28.41 -7.52 1.73
N GLN A 418 27.51 -8.30 1.15
CA GLN A 418 26.21 -7.83 0.70
C GLN A 418 25.35 -7.30 1.86
N ALA A 419 25.41 -7.95 3.03
CA ALA A 419 24.71 -7.49 4.23
C ALA A 419 25.25 -6.17 4.76
N LYS A 420 26.57 -5.91 4.64
CA LYS A 420 27.17 -4.59 4.94
C LYS A 420 26.58 -3.51 4.04
N ASP A 421 26.49 -3.79 2.74
CA ASP A 421 25.91 -2.83 1.79
C ASP A 421 24.44 -2.59 2.08
N VAL A 422 23.62 -3.65 2.30
CA VAL A 422 22.22 -3.51 2.72
C VAL A 422 22.10 -2.65 3.98
N MET A 423 22.91 -2.92 5.01
CA MET A 423 22.85 -2.17 6.26
C MET A 423 23.22 -0.69 6.07
N SER A 424 24.15 -0.39 5.15
CA SER A 424 24.59 0.97 4.85
C SER A 424 23.46 1.85 4.29
N LYS A 425 22.47 1.25 3.61
CA LYS A 425 21.29 1.97 3.10
C LYS A 425 20.39 2.49 4.22
N TYR A 426 20.37 1.79 5.36
CA TYR A 426 19.53 2.13 6.51
C TYR A 426 20.28 2.85 7.64
N LEU A 427 21.59 2.56 7.80
CA LEU A 427 22.46 3.18 8.79
C LEU A 427 23.54 4.01 8.08
N HIS A 428 23.29 5.28 7.88
CA HIS A 428 24.15 6.22 7.17
C HIS A 428 24.50 7.44 8.05
N PRO A 429 25.52 8.25 7.73
CA PRO A 429 26.04 9.33 8.58
C PRO A 429 25.06 10.45 8.96
N VAL A 430 23.93 10.57 8.23
CA VAL A 430 22.86 11.55 8.56
C VAL A 430 22.06 11.11 9.79
N VAL A 431 22.04 9.80 10.09
CA VAL A 431 21.36 9.28 11.28
C VAL A 431 22.18 9.67 12.53
N PRO A 432 21.53 10.15 13.60
CA PRO A 432 22.25 10.50 14.82
C PRO A 432 23.03 9.32 15.41
N ILE A 433 24.35 9.43 15.45
CA ILE A 433 25.27 8.47 16.09
C ILE A 433 25.66 9.01 17.46
N HIS A 434 25.82 8.11 18.44
CA HIS A 434 26.21 8.50 19.78
C HIS A 434 27.62 9.11 19.80
N PRO A 435 27.86 10.21 20.57
CA PRO A 435 29.18 10.86 20.63
C PRO A 435 30.33 9.91 20.96
N ASP A 436 30.15 8.98 21.89
CA ASP A 436 31.19 8.01 22.27
C ASP A 436 31.62 7.14 21.09
N GLU A 437 30.71 6.78 20.18
CA GLU A 437 31.07 5.99 18.98
C GLU A 437 31.88 6.85 18.00
N VAL A 438 31.52 8.13 17.88
CA VAL A 438 32.24 9.06 17.01
C VAL A 438 33.63 9.39 17.57
N GLU A 439 33.76 9.60 18.87
CA GLU A 439 35.02 9.90 19.55
C GLU A 439 36.01 8.72 19.46
N ARG A 440 35.54 7.48 19.56
CA ARG A 440 36.37 6.25 19.35
C ARG A 440 37.01 6.19 17.98
N HIS A 441 36.45 6.92 17.00
CA HIS A 441 36.90 6.95 15.61
C HIS A 441 37.37 8.35 15.18
N SER A 442 38.10 9.03 16.09
CA SER A 442 38.75 10.32 15.83
C SER A 442 37.81 11.46 15.39
N GLY A 443 36.55 11.38 15.76
CA GLY A 443 35.54 12.40 15.41
C GLY A 443 34.93 12.24 14.01
N ASP A 444 35.32 11.21 13.25
CA ASP A 444 34.77 10.96 11.92
C ASP A 444 33.52 10.05 11.98
N VAL A 445 32.35 10.64 11.69
CA VAL A 445 31.07 9.94 11.70
C VAL A 445 30.98 8.85 10.62
N GLN A 446 31.60 9.06 9.45
CA GLN A 446 31.58 8.08 8.37
C GLN A 446 32.35 6.82 8.78
N VAL A 447 33.53 7.00 9.37
CA VAL A 447 34.33 5.90 9.87
C VAL A 447 33.64 5.19 11.02
N ALA A 448 33.02 5.94 11.93
CA ALA A 448 32.24 5.37 13.04
C ALA A 448 31.09 4.48 12.52
N VAL A 449 30.29 4.98 11.60
CA VAL A 449 29.17 4.21 10.99
C VAL A 449 29.69 2.95 10.28
N ALA A 450 30.76 3.06 9.48
CA ALA A 450 31.34 1.92 8.79
C ALA A 450 31.79 0.83 9.78
N ARG A 451 32.42 1.21 10.89
CA ARG A 451 32.85 0.28 11.94
C ARG A 451 31.69 -0.33 12.73
N MET A 452 30.65 0.46 12.99
CA MET A 452 29.42 -0.06 13.59
C MET A 452 28.78 -1.12 12.71
N ILE A 453 28.68 -0.87 11.40
CA ILE A 453 28.18 -1.84 10.42
C ILE A 453 29.05 -3.10 10.42
N GLU A 454 30.36 -2.94 10.26
CA GLU A 454 31.30 -4.06 10.22
C GLU A 454 31.16 -4.96 11.46
N ARG A 455 31.20 -4.38 12.66
CA ARG A 455 31.05 -5.12 13.92
C ARG A 455 29.69 -5.82 14.05
N THR A 456 28.62 -5.17 13.58
CA THR A 456 27.28 -5.73 13.62
C THR A 456 27.16 -6.94 12.70
N ILE A 457 27.69 -6.83 11.48
CA ILE A 457 27.67 -7.92 10.50
C ILE A 457 28.60 -9.06 10.92
N GLU A 458 29.78 -8.76 11.45
CA GLU A 458 30.65 -9.80 12.01
C GLU A 458 29.93 -10.61 13.08
N GLN A 459 29.24 -9.94 14.00
CA GLN A 459 28.45 -10.62 15.04
C GLN A 459 27.31 -11.47 14.45
N MET A 460 26.62 -10.99 13.40
CA MET A 460 25.52 -11.73 12.76
C MET A 460 26.00 -12.97 12.00
N TYR A 461 27.19 -12.90 11.38
CA TYR A 461 27.71 -13.95 10.50
C TYR A 461 28.71 -14.90 11.18
N GLU A 462 29.13 -14.62 12.42
CA GLU A 462 30.02 -15.46 13.18
C GLU A 462 29.35 -16.81 13.51
N PRO A 463 29.99 -17.96 13.17
CA PRO A 463 29.45 -19.28 13.52
C PRO A 463 29.77 -19.63 14.99
N SER A 464 29.31 -18.81 15.93
CA SER A 464 29.54 -18.98 17.38
C SER A 464 28.37 -19.73 18.02
N GLU A 465 28.55 -20.23 19.23
CA GLU A 465 27.47 -20.88 20.01
C GLU A 465 26.28 -19.95 20.25
N ARG A 466 26.53 -18.65 20.35
CA ARG A 466 25.50 -17.62 20.56
C ARG A 466 24.61 -17.40 19.34
N ASN A 467 25.09 -17.76 18.16
CA ASN A 467 24.40 -17.57 16.88
C ASN A 467 23.80 -18.88 16.36
N ARG A 468 23.86 -19.97 17.12
CA ARG A 468 23.17 -21.22 16.80
C ARG A 468 21.67 -20.95 16.84
N PHE A 469 20.97 -21.27 15.76
CA PHE A 469 19.54 -21.01 15.64
C PHE A 469 18.72 -22.29 15.65
N LEU A 470 19.04 -23.22 14.75
CA LEU A 470 18.31 -24.48 14.60
C LEU A 470 19.27 -25.68 14.48
N GLU A 471 18.86 -26.83 15.00
CA GLU A 471 19.42 -28.14 14.68
C GLU A 471 18.44 -28.87 13.77
N VAL A 472 18.91 -29.26 12.59
CA VAL A 472 18.12 -30.00 11.60
C VAL A 472 18.62 -31.42 11.54
N THR A 473 17.71 -32.40 11.57
CA THR A 473 18.03 -33.81 11.40
C THR A 473 17.46 -34.30 10.07
N TYR A 474 18.30 -34.84 9.22
CA TYR A 474 17.93 -35.40 7.92
C TYR A 474 17.47 -36.84 8.00
N ALA A 475 16.83 -37.33 6.94
CA ALA A 475 16.38 -38.73 6.87
C ALA A 475 17.55 -39.74 6.87
N SER A 476 18.75 -39.32 6.48
CA SER A 476 20.00 -40.05 6.62
C SER A 476 20.42 -40.29 8.06
N GLY A 477 19.88 -39.51 9.00
CA GLY A 477 20.32 -39.46 10.40
C GLY A 477 21.37 -38.38 10.68
N ASP A 478 21.86 -37.70 9.66
CA ASP A 478 22.83 -36.62 9.81
C ASP A 478 22.19 -35.42 10.47
N LYS A 479 22.97 -34.71 11.28
CA LYS A 479 22.55 -33.48 11.96
C LYS A 479 23.37 -32.31 11.48
N GLU A 480 22.68 -31.20 11.23
CA GLU A 480 23.30 -29.94 10.84
C GLU A 480 22.83 -28.80 11.76
N ILE A 481 23.74 -27.96 12.17
CA ILE A 481 23.42 -26.76 12.93
C ILE A 481 23.40 -25.58 11.98
N LEU A 482 22.25 -24.91 11.93
CA LEU A 482 22.04 -23.67 11.18
C LEU A 482 22.20 -22.48 12.11
N TYR A 483 22.90 -21.46 11.61
CA TYR A 483 23.24 -20.24 12.33
C TYR A 483 22.38 -19.06 11.84
N PHE A 484 22.43 -17.93 12.53
CA PHE A 484 21.75 -16.71 12.13
C PHE A 484 22.02 -16.32 10.67
N LYS A 485 23.27 -16.43 10.23
CA LYS A 485 23.69 -16.13 8.85
C LYS A 485 22.88 -16.87 7.78
N ASP A 486 22.40 -18.07 8.09
CA ASP A 486 21.68 -18.92 7.14
C ASP A 486 20.22 -18.47 6.93
N PHE A 487 19.74 -17.55 7.77
CA PHE A 487 18.37 -17.01 7.75
C PHE A 487 18.31 -15.53 7.42
N ASN A 488 19.42 -14.82 7.43
CA ASN A 488 19.45 -13.39 7.20
C ASN A 488 18.78 -12.99 5.88
N SER A 489 18.03 -11.90 5.93
CA SER A 489 17.40 -11.29 4.76
C SER A 489 17.55 -9.78 4.82
N GLY A 490 17.34 -9.09 3.70
CA GLY A 490 17.38 -7.62 3.67
C GLY A 490 16.38 -7.00 4.64
N ALA A 491 15.17 -7.58 4.73
CA ALA A 491 14.12 -7.13 5.65
C ALA A 491 14.51 -7.28 7.12
N MET A 492 15.20 -8.38 7.50
CA MET A 492 15.70 -8.56 8.85
C MET A 492 16.77 -7.53 9.20
N ILE A 493 17.69 -7.24 8.26
CA ILE A 493 18.72 -6.21 8.45
C ILE A 493 18.07 -4.83 8.64
N GLU A 494 17.07 -4.49 7.84
CA GLU A 494 16.29 -3.27 8.01
C GLU A 494 15.63 -3.21 9.40
N ASN A 495 14.98 -4.29 9.83
CA ASN A 495 14.32 -4.36 11.13
C ASN A 495 15.31 -4.18 12.29
N ILE A 496 16.49 -4.80 12.22
CA ILE A 496 17.55 -4.63 13.22
C ILE A 496 17.92 -3.15 13.35
N VAL A 497 18.19 -2.46 12.23
CA VAL A 497 18.51 -1.03 12.26
C VAL A 497 17.33 -0.19 12.77
N ARG A 498 16.11 -0.52 12.38
CA ARG A 498 14.89 0.16 12.84
C ARG A 498 14.67 0.01 14.35
N ARG A 499 14.93 -1.18 14.92
CA ARG A 499 14.89 -1.45 16.36
C ARG A 499 15.95 -0.63 17.10
N ALA A 500 17.19 -0.66 16.63
CA ALA A 500 18.28 0.13 17.22
C ALA A 500 17.97 1.63 17.21
N LYS A 501 17.41 2.17 16.11
CA LYS A 501 16.91 3.55 16.04
C LYS A 501 15.85 3.84 17.12
N LYS A 502 14.89 2.93 17.28
CA LYS A 502 13.80 3.04 18.25
C LYS A 502 14.33 3.01 19.69
N ASP A 503 15.30 2.15 19.98
CA ASP A 503 15.88 2.04 21.32
C ASP A 503 16.78 3.23 21.66
N ALA A 504 17.51 3.78 20.67
CA ALA A 504 18.21 5.05 20.83
C ALA A 504 17.26 6.23 21.13
N ILE A 505 16.08 6.27 20.50
CA ILE A 505 15.04 7.27 20.80
C ILE A 505 14.51 7.09 22.23
N LYS A 506 14.20 5.86 22.66
CA LYS A 506 13.73 5.58 24.02
C LYS A 506 14.78 6.00 25.07
N ARG A 507 16.07 5.70 24.82
CA ARG A 507 17.17 6.13 25.68
C ARG A 507 17.24 7.65 25.76
N PHE A 508 17.17 8.34 24.64
CA PHE A 508 17.15 9.81 24.62
C PHE A 508 16.01 10.40 25.46
N LEU A 509 14.80 9.83 25.35
CA LEU A 509 13.65 10.29 26.14
C LEU A 509 13.80 10.02 27.64
N SER A 510 14.53 8.97 28.04
CA SER A 510 14.71 8.60 29.45
C SER A 510 15.94 9.21 30.11
N THR A 511 17.05 9.35 29.38
CA THR A 511 18.35 9.78 29.94
C THR A 511 18.90 11.05 29.32
N GLY A 512 18.35 11.51 28.19
CA GLY A 512 18.87 12.63 27.40
C GLY A 512 20.03 12.26 26.48
N GLU A 513 20.50 11.00 26.47
CA GLU A 513 21.58 10.54 25.60
C GLU A 513 21.10 10.34 24.18
N LYS A 514 21.60 11.14 23.24
CA LYS A 514 21.20 11.12 21.84
C LYS A 514 22.13 10.26 20.99
N GLY A 515 21.57 9.48 20.07
CA GLY A 515 22.30 8.78 19.01
C GLY A 515 22.35 7.26 19.21
N ILE A 516 22.60 6.54 18.13
CA ILE A 516 22.67 5.07 18.08
C ILE A 516 24.04 4.64 18.57
N LYS A 517 24.06 3.61 19.42
CA LYS A 517 25.26 2.89 19.87
C LYS A 517 25.38 1.56 19.14
N THR A 518 26.59 1.04 19.03
CA THR A 518 26.81 -0.32 18.53
C THR A 518 26.06 -1.36 19.35
N ASP A 519 25.98 -1.17 20.68
CA ASP A 519 25.25 -2.07 21.57
C ASP A 519 23.73 -2.12 21.29
N ASP A 520 23.14 -1.03 20.80
CA ASP A 520 21.73 -1.02 20.37
C ASP A 520 21.51 -1.98 19.18
N LEU A 521 22.46 -1.98 18.21
CA LEU A 521 22.43 -2.89 17.06
C LEU A 521 22.62 -4.35 17.49
N LEU A 522 23.58 -4.61 18.39
CA LEU A 522 23.86 -5.96 18.89
C LEU A 522 22.68 -6.52 19.72
N THR A 523 21.97 -5.66 20.44
CA THR A 523 20.74 -6.03 21.15
C THR A 523 19.62 -6.33 20.18
N ALA A 524 19.45 -5.45 19.18
CA ALA A 524 18.42 -5.60 18.15
C ALA A 524 18.57 -6.90 17.34
N ILE A 525 19.81 -7.39 17.10
CA ILE A 525 20.05 -8.69 16.48
C ILE A 525 19.39 -9.80 17.29
N ARG A 526 19.65 -9.85 18.61
CA ARG A 526 19.11 -10.90 19.48
C ARG A 526 17.58 -10.86 19.53
N ASP A 527 17.03 -9.67 19.65
CA ASP A 527 15.59 -9.47 19.71
C ASP A 527 14.90 -9.88 18.40
N GLU A 528 15.51 -9.56 17.24
CA GLU A 528 14.99 -9.94 15.93
C GLU A 528 14.97 -11.47 15.76
N PHE A 529 16.05 -12.16 16.14
CA PHE A 529 16.10 -13.61 16.05
C PHE A 529 15.22 -14.31 17.09
N LYS A 530 15.06 -13.73 18.27
CA LYS A 530 14.16 -14.26 19.29
C LYS A 530 12.69 -14.19 18.85
N GLU A 531 12.27 -13.09 18.22
CA GLU A 531 10.92 -12.99 17.65
C GLU A 531 10.70 -13.96 16.49
N ASN A 532 11.73 -14.22 15.70
CA ASN A 532 11.67 -15.20 14.63
C ASN A 532 11.73 -16.67 15.13
N GLU A 533 12.04 -16.92 16.40
CA GLU A 533 11.96 -18.26 17.02
C GLU A 533 10.53 -18.79 17.06
N ASP A 534 9.56 -17.91 17.28
CA ASP A 534 8.14 -18.27 17.37
C ASP A 534 7.46 -18.44 15.99
N LEU A 535 8.13 -18.04 14.89
CA LEU A 535 7.57 -18.05 13.54
C LEU A 535 7.60 -19.40 12.79
N PRO A 536 8.46 -20.38 13.06
CA PRO A 536 8.45 -21.61 12.29
C PRO A 536 7.45 -22.62 12.80
N ASN A 537 6.16 -22.28 12.79
CA ASN A 537 5.08 -23.25 12.84
C ASN A 537 4.87 -23.96 11.48
N THR A 538 5.85 -23.92 10.57
CA THR A 538 5.84 -24.78 9.41
C THR A 538 6.26 -26.19 9.85
N THR A 539 5.28 -26.98 10.23
CA THR A 539 5.42 -28.42 10.47
C THR A 539 5.84 -29.20 9.21
N ASN A 540 6.08 -28.48 8.09
CA ASN A 540 6.48 -29.11 6.84
C ASN A 540 8.01 -29.15 6.73
N PRO A 541 8.63 -30.34 6.85
CA PRO A 541 10.08 -30.51 6.73
C PRO A 541 10.64 -30.06 5.39
N ASP A 542 9.83 -30.08 4.32
CA ASP A 542 10.26 -29.72 2.98
C ASP A 542 10.50 -28.20 2.84
N ASP A 543 9.80 -27.37 3.60
CA ASP A 543 10.04 -25.93 3.61
C ASP A 543 11.39 -25.59 4.26
N TRP A 544 11.78 -26.35 5.28
CA TRP A 544 13.08 -26.22 5.93
C TRP A 544 14.26 -26.74 5.07
N ALA A 545 14.05 -27.82 4.31
CA ALA A 545 15.07 -28.32 3.38
C ALA A 545 15.44 -27.28 2.31
N ARG A 546 14.51 -26.43 1.95
CA ARG A 546 14.73 -25.32 1.00
C ARG A 546 15.44 -24.13 1.62
N ILE A 547 15.18 -23.84 2.90
CA ILE A 547 15.87 -22.80 3.64
C ILE A 547 17.34 -23.14 3.82
N SER A 548 17.66 -24.40 4.10
CA SER A 548 19.03 -24.88 4.25
C SER A 548 19.82 -25.00 2.93
N GLY A 549 19.13 -24.85 1.77
CA GLY A 549 19.77 -24.87 0.44
C GLY A 549 20.25 -26.24 -0.04
N LYS A 550 20.10 -27.29 0.74
CA LYS A 550 20.43 -28.67 0.33
C LYS A 550 19.28 -29.29 -0.44
N LYS A 551 19.39 -29.35 -1.75
CA LYS A 551 18.43 -30.03 -2.61
C LYS A 551 18.58 -31.56 -2.45
N GLY A 552 17.50 -32.22 -2.03
CA GLY A 552 17.36 -33.68 -2.14
C GLY A 552 17.36 -34.48 -0.86
N GLU A 553 17.66 -33.92 0.30
CA GLU A 553 17.59 -34.62 1.58
C GLU A 553 16.34 -34.21 2.36
N ARG A 554 15.52 -35.19 2.74
CA ARG A 554 14.30 -34.96 3.51
C ARG A 554 14.65 -34.68 4.96
N ILE A 555 14.20 -33.52 5.49
CA ILE A 555 14.31 -33.19 6.90
C ILE A 555 13.22 -33.94 7.67
N VAL A 556 13.64 -34.62 8.76
CA VAL A 556 12.76 -35.42 9.61
C VAL A 556 12.43 -34.72 10.93
N TYR A 557 13.38 -33.90 11.41
CA TYR A 557 13.22 -33.25 12.70
C TYR A 557 13.98 -31.91 12.73
N VAL A 558 13.35 -30.89 13.36
CA VAL A 558 13.94 -29.58 13.58
C VAL A 558 13.84 -29.23 15.06
N ARG A 559 14.92 -28.75 15.66
CA ARG A 559 14.99 -28.28 17.03
C ARG A 559 15.52 -26.86 17.09
N THR A 560 14.83 -25.95 17.78
CA THR A 560 15.34 -24.61 18.11
C THR A 560 16.42 -24.69 19.20
N LEU A 561 17.50 -23.91 19.01
CA LEU A 561 18.64 -23.85 19.92
C LEU A 561 18.72 -22.51 20.67
N LEU A 562 17.84 -21.55 20.36
CA LEU A 562 17.70 -20.29 21.07
C LEU A 562 16.91 -20.54 22.36
N GLY A 563 17.59 -20.67 23.47
CA GLY A 563 16.96 -20.79 24.77
C GLY A 563 18.01 -20.94 25.85
N ASP A 564 17.88 -20.20 26.95
CA ASP A 564 18.66 -20.41 28.14
C ASP A 564 18.62 -21.90 28.55
N GLU A 565 19.73 -22.41 29.03
CA GLU A 565 19.89 -23.79 29.49
C GLU A 565 18.71 -24.24 30.38
N GLY A 566 17.74 -24.92 29.80
CA GLY A 566 16.72 -25.60 30.59
C GLY A 566 15.35 -25.87 30.00
N ASP A 567 14.88 -25.15 29.00
CA ASP A 567 13.51 -25.34 28.49
C ASP A 567 13.47 -25.55 26.97
N GLY A 568 14.01 -26.65 26.53
CA GLY A 568 13.91 -27.10 25.15
C GLY A 568 12.48 -27.50 24.83
N ARG A 569 11.67 -26.61 24.27
CA ARG A 569 10.38 -26.99 23.67
C ARG A 569 10.62 -27.98 22.55
N GLN A 570 10.29 -29.23 22.82
CA GLN A 570 10.24 -30.31 21.83
C GLN A 570 9.06 -30.05 20.91
N VAL A 571 9.32 -29.75 19.64
CA VAL A 571 8.27 -29.79 18.62
C VAL A 571 7.97 -31.27 18.35
N GLU A 572 6.69 -31.65 18.52
CA GLU A 572 6.21 -33.02 18.45
C GLU A 572 6.58 -33.74 17.15
N ARG A 573 6.87 -35.03 17.29
CA ARG A 573 7.03 -36.00 16.21
C ARG A 573 5.78 -36.03 15.32
N VAL A 574 5.91 -35.66 14.07
CA VAL A 574 4.91 -36.04 13.08
C VAL A 574 5.10 -37.53 12.78
N SER A 575 4.18 -38.35 13.26
CA SER A 575 4.13 -39.77 12.93
C SER A 575 3.95 -39.94 11.43
N PRO A 576 4.75 -40.78 10.75
CA PRO A 576 4.56 -41.09 9.35
C PRO A 576 3.30 -41.96 9.22
N GLY A 577 2.17 -41.39 8.77
CA GLY A 577 0.97 -42.19 8.54
C GLY A 577 -0.37 -41.48 8.41
N GLN A 578 -0.44 -40.18 8.36
CA GLN A 578 -1.73 -39.46 8.30
C GLN A 578 -1.98 -38.65 7.02
N TYR A 579 -1.38 -39.02 5.90
CA TYR A 579 -1.79 -38.53 4.58
C TYR A 579 -1.82 -39.72 3.61
N LEU A 580 -2.96 -40.38 3.58
CA LEU A 580 -3.52 -41.13 2.44
C LEU A 580 -4.72 -40.35 1.95
#